data_8837148ad715a2d3ea3cc5078f2609dd
#
_entry.id   8837148ad715a2d3ea3cc5078f2609dd
#
_cell.length_a   1.000
_cell.length_b   1.000
_cell.length_c   1.000
_cell.angle_alpha   90.00
_cell.angle_beta   90.00
_cell.angle_gamma   90.00
#
_symmetry.space_group_name_H-M   'P 1'
#
loop_
_entity.id
_entity.type
_entity.pdbx_description
1 polymer ?
#
loop_
_entity_poly.entity_id
_entity_poly.type
_entity_poly.pdbx_seq_one_letter_code
_entity_poly.pdbx_strand_id
1 'polypeptide(L)'
;MGKKRLFTFYVIRAIINAEIIQAVIPLKKLINTLLLLCLLLTLPVLARAEEARDVTKECTCAQSTGFSNPGSVLDEKLWSVSISATDGGAFSVTAPEGLGSAYLLFDEEYGEYTVTDDETGTAVTVDAAGILHHYLDLEALFGRCPQALTFRFEAGQVRIADLYLFTPGQVPDWVQRWEKPVEDGADLVLFSTHCDDEQLFFAGVLPYYAGELGCRVQVVYLTNHRNLTHIRCHEALNGLWAVGVRNYPVFGSFADYFAKSEKDELSIFSQHDVTQEDLLGYVTEQLRRFRPLVALGHDLNGEYGHGAHMLYADLLTQALETAADESQFPESARRYGVWDTPKTYLHLYEENPIVMDWDRPLSRFDGMSAYQVTKQLGFPCHASQTDQYYWYFNWNLSMEDHATDIRRYSPCLYGLYRSTVGEDVEKNDFFENLLTYDQQAQAEAEAKAAEEARLAEEARQAEEEAARQAEEARRASEAAESQAAAETTQPAPQAQEAPGRGALFAILAAALLLTAGAAWMLLHKRK
;
A
#
# COMPACT_ATOMS: atom_id res chain seq x y z
N MET A 1 -37.90 26.30 67.85
CA MET A 1 -38.52 25.50 66.75
C MET A 1 -37.59 25.23 65.59
N GLY A 2 -36.40 25.79 65.52
CA GLY A 2 -35.50 25.65 64.30
C GLY A 2 -34.63 24.38 64.22
N LYS A 3 -34.21 23.77 65.35
CA LYS A 3 -33.29 22.65 65.33
C LYS A 3 -33.88 21.28 64.92
N LYS A 4 -35.15 21.02 65.16
CA LYS A 4 -35.83 19.76 64.76
C LYS A 4 -36.08 19.65 63.23
N ARG A 5 -36.30 20.76 62.53
CA ARG A 5 -36.54 20.76 61.07
C ARG A 5 -35.24 20.52 60.29
N LEU A 6 -34.09 20.97 60.79
CA LEU A 6 -32.80 20.76 60.11
C LEU A 6 -32.35 19.29 60.20
N PHE A 7 -32.60 18.63 61.34
CA PHE A 7 -32.23 17.22 61.53
C PHE A 7 -33.05 16.28 60.63
N THR A 8 -34.38 16.56 60.50
CA THR A 8 -35.25 15.79 59.60
C THR A 8 -34.83 15.92 58.14
N PHE A 9 -34.37 17.10 57.70
CA PHE A 9 -33.90 17.31 56.33
C PHE A 9 -32.59 16.55 56.03
N TYR A 10 -31.67 16.47 56.96
CA TYR A 10 -30.44 15.70 56.81
C TYR A 10 -30.68 14.19 56.78
N VAL A 11 -31.60 13.69 57.59
CA VAL A 11 -31.95 12.26 57.62
C VAL A 11 -32.66 11.84 56.35
N ILE A 12 -33.59 12.64 55.83
CA ILE A 12 -34.27 12.37 54.55
C ILE A 12 -33.31 12.40 53.38
N ARG A 13 -32.35 13.35 53.38
CA ARG A 13 -31.31 13.43 52.35
C ARG A 13 -30.32 12.26 52.39
N ALA A 14 -30.00 11.75 53.57
CA ALA A 14 -29.16 10.57 53.75
C ALA A 14 -29.88 9.28 53.27
N ILE A 15 -31.17 9.14 53.56
CA ILE A 15 -31.99 7.99 53.10
C ILE A 15 -32.15 8.00 51.57
N ILE A 16 -32.46 9.16 50.99
CA ILE A 16 -32.57 9.30 49.51
C ILE A 16 -31.23 8.99 48.84
N ASN A 17 -30.12 9.47 49.40
CA ASN A 17 -28.78 9.15 48.86
C ASN A 17 -28.44 7.66 49.01
N ALA A 18 -28.85 7.01 50.11
CA ALA A 18 -28.60 5.58 50.34
C ALA A 18 -29.43 4.71 49.34
N GLU A 19 -30.70 5.07 49.09
CA GLU A 19 -31.55 4.37 48.11
C GLU A 19 -31.04 4.57 46.68
N ILE A 20 -30.62 5.78 46.32
CA ILE A 20 -29.98 6.05 45.00
C ILE A 20 -28.69 5.25 44.83
N ILE A 21 -27.84 5.16 45.86
CA ILE A 21 -26.62 4.37 45.81
C ILE A 21 -26.92 2.88 45.68
N GLN A 22 -27.96 2.36 46.40
CA GLN A 22 -28.36 0.96 46.30
C GLN A 22 -28.96 0.60 44.93
N ALA A 23 -29.61 1.55 44.24
CA ALA A 23 -30.14 1.35 42.89
C ALA A 23 -29.07 1.50 41.80
N VAL A 24 -28.09 2.40 41.96
CA VAL A 24 -27.05 2.68 40.97
C VAL A 24 -25.97 1.57 40.88
N ILE A 25 -25.67 0.92 42.01
CA ILE A 25 -24.65 -0.17 42.01
C ILE A 25 -25.11 -1.40 41.20
N PRO A 26 -26.33 -1.93 41.34
CA PRO A 26 -26.80 -3.04 40.52
C PRO A 26 -26.97 -2.63 39.04
N LEU A 27 -27.39 -1.39 38.75
CA LEU A 27 -27.50 -0.88 37.38
C LEU A 27 -26.13 -0.77 36.69
N LYS A 28 -25.09 -0.26 37.38
CA LYS A 28 -23.72 -0.25 36.86
C LYS A 28 -23.17 -1.66 36.62
N LYS A 29 -23.44 -2.59 37.53
CA LYS A 29 -23.05 -4.00 37.32
C LYS A 29 -23.78 -4.60 36.13
N LEU A 30 -25.07 -4.34 35.96
CA LEU A 30 -25.87 -4.80 34.81
C LEU A 30 -25.32 -4.21 33.49
N ILE A 31 -25.04 -2.92 33.46
CA ILE A 31 -24.48 -2.23 32.29
C ILE A 31 -23.09 -2.79 31.95
N ASN A 32 -22.20 -2.98 32.93
CA ASN A 32 -20.90 -3.56 32.70
C ASN A 32 -20.99 -5.03 32.24
N THR A 33 -21.94 -5.80 32.75
CA THR A 33 -22.16 -7.18 32.30
C THR A 33 -22.74 -7.21 30.88
N LEU A 34 -23.64 -6.30 30.53
CA LEU A 34 -24.16 -6.15 29.15
C LEU A 34 -23.05 -5.69 28.18
N LEU A 35 -22.21 -4.72 28.58
CA LEU A 35 -21.06 -4.28 27.81
C LEU A 35 -20.02 -5.42 27.61
N LEU A 36 -19.76 -6.20 28.65
CA LEU A 36 -18.88 -7.37 28.56
C LEU A 36 -19.50 -8.46 27.66
N LEU A 37 -20.81 -8.68 27.75
CA LEU A 37 -21.53 -9.61 26.88
C LEU A 37 -21.57 -9.12 25.43
N CYS A 38 -21.78 -7.83 25.19
CA CYS A 38 -21.66 -7.23 23.86
C CYS A 38 -20.23 -7.32 23.33
N LEU A 39 -19.22 -7.10 24.16
CA LEU A 39 -17.81 -7.25 23.79
C LEU A 39 -17.46 -8.71 23.45
N LEU A 40 -18.01 -9.68 24.21
CA LEU A 40 -17.86 -11.12 23.93
C LEU A 40 -18.63 -11.55 22.69
N LEU A 41 -19.77 -10.91 22.37
CA LEU A 41 -20.55 -11.18 21.15
C LEU A 41 -19.98 -10.46 19.91
N THR A 42 -19.19 -9.41 20.10
CA THR A 42 -18.48 -8.69 19.03
C THR A 42 -17.03 -9.14 18.88
N LEU A 43 -16.49 -10.00 19.76
CA LEU A 43 -15.30 -10.74 19.43
C LEU A 43 -15.66 -11.58 18.20
N PRO A 44 -15.09 -11.30 17.01
CA PRO A 44 -15.19 -12.26 15.94
C PRO A 44 -14.68 -13.56 16.57
N VAL A 45 -15.50 -14.61 16.56
CA VAL A 45 -14.96 -15.94 16.60
C VAL A 45 -13.98 -15.91 15.43
N LEU A 46 -12.70 -15.79 15.73
CA LEU A 46 -11.65 -16.12 14.79
C LEU A 46 -11.85 -17.62 14.54
N ALA A 47 -12.81 -17.91 13.68
CA ALA A 47 -12.84 -19.18 12.99
C ALA A 47 -11.49 -19.18 12.29
N ARG A 48 -10.52 -19.91 12.85
CA ARG A 48 -9.25 -20.16 12.19
C ARG A 48 -9.66 -20.68 10.82
N ALA A 49 -9.34 -19.94 9.78
CA ALA A 49 -9.62 -20.37 8.42
C ALA A 49 -9.03 -21.78 8.31
N GLU A 50 -9.79 -22.71 7.79
CA GLU A 50 -9.31 -24.07 7.58
C GLU A 50 -8.06 -23.99 6.70
N GLU A 51 -6.99 -24.68 7.09
CA GLU A 51 -5.75 -24.68 6.31
C GLU A 51 -6.00 -25.47 5.02
N ALA A 52 -5.65 -24.88 3.88
CA ALA A 52 -5.72 -25.55 2.60
C ALA A 52 -4.68 -26.68 2.54
N ARG A 53 -5.09 -27.84 2.06
CA ARG A 53 -4.20 -28.99 1.88
C ARG A 53 -3.66 -28.99 0.45
N ASP A 54 -2.36 -29.15 0.29
CA ASP A 54 -1.73 -29.44 -0.99
C ASP A 54 -2.13 -30.83 -1.47
N VAL A 55 -2.80 -30.90 -2.60
CA VAL A 55 -3.29 -32.11 -3.24
C VAL A 55 -2.61 -32.40 -4.58
N THR A 56 -1.57 -31.65 -4.92
CA THR A 56 -0.86 -31.74 -6.21
C THR A 56 -0.50 -33.17 -6.58
N LYS A 57 0.09 -33.94 -5.66
CA LYS A 57 0.50 -35.34 -5.89
C LYS A 57 -0.66 -36.33 -6.00
N GLU A 58 -1.85 -35.93 -5.56
CA GLU A 58 -3.06 -36.75 -5.66
C GLU A 58 -3.81 -36.45 -6.97
N CYS A 59 -3.43 -35.36 -7.66
CA CYS A 59 -4.00 -34.95 -8.93
C CYS A 59 -3.39 -35.72 -10.11
N THR A 60 -4.13 -35.79 -11.20
CA THR A 60 -3.67 -36.40 -12.45
C THR A 60 -3.79 -35.44 -13.59
N CYS A 61 -2.76 -35.38 -14.45
CA CYS A 61 -2.82 -34.68 -15.73
C CYS A 61 -3.47 -35.65 -16.76
N ALA A 62 -4.75 -35.45 -17.04
CA ALA A 62 -5.54 -36.42 -17.79
C ALA A 62 -5.43 -36.26 -19.32
N GLN A 63 -5.30 -35.03 -19.85
CA GLN A 63 -5.24 -34.73 -21.27
C GLN A 63 -4.25 -33.61 -21.54
N SER A 64 -3.62 -33.67 -22.69
CA SER A 64 -2.70 -32.63 -23.17
C SER A 64 -2.80 -32.50 -24.67
N THR A 65 -2.88 -31.27 -25.15
CA THR A 65 -2.79 -30.95 -26.55
C THR A 65 -1.68 -29.92 -26.74
N GLY A 66 -0.70 -30.23 -27.58
CA GLY A 66 0.38 -29.33 -27.88
C GLY A 66 1.50 -29.24 -26.82
N PHE A 67 1.39 -29.88 -25.67
CA PHE A 67 2.45 -29.90 -24.65
C PHE A 67 3.38 -31.10 -24.79
N SER A 68 4.68 -30.86 -24.62
CA SER A 68 5.67 -31.90 -24.37
C SER A 68 5.71 -32.22 -22.89
N ASN A 69 5.66 -33.52 -22.52
CA ASN A 69 5.77 -33.98 -21.15
C ASN A 69 4.80 -33.28 -20.15
N PRO A 70 3.48 -33.30 -20.39
CA PRO A 70 2.52 -32.54 -19.56
C PRO A 70 2.47 -33.00 -18.09
N GLY A 71 2.89 -34.23 -17.79
CA GLY A 71 2.96 -34.71 -16.41
C GLY A 71 4.01 -34.04 -15.54
N SER A 72 4.98 -33.32 -16.14
CA SER A 72 5.99 -32.59 -15.37
C SER A 72 5.44 -31.35 -14.69
N VAL A 73 4.27 -30.83 -15.08
CA VAL A 73 3.64 -29.72 -14.35
C VAL A 73 3.21 -30.04 -12.92
N LEU A 74 3.18 -31.33 -12.54
CA LEU A 74 2.79 -31.80 -11.20
C LEU A 74 3.93 -32.48 -10.44
N ASP A 75 5.20 -32.32 -10.88
CA ASP A 75 6.33 -33.05 -10.30
C ASP A 75 7.10 -32.29 -9.20
N GLU A 76 6.72 -31.04 -8.94
CA GLU A 76 7.31 -30.15 -7.92
C GLU A 76 8.81 -29.90 -8.16
N LYS A 77 9.22 -29.76 -9.43
CA LYS A 77 10.61 -29.52 -9.81
C LYS A 77 10.76 -28.37 -10.79
N LEU A 78 11.19 -27.22 -10.33
CA LEU A 78 11.39 -26.01 -11.15
C LEU A 78 12.20 -26.21 -12.43
N TRP A 79 13.10 -27.23 -12.48
CA TRP A 79 13.91 -27.53 -13.66
C TRP A 79 13.27 -28.49 -14.65
N SER A 80 12.11 -29.06 -14.32
CA SER A 80 11.37 -30.02 -15.14
C SER A 80 10.24 -29.32 -15.88
N VAL A 81 10.60 -28.59 -16.94
CA VAL A 81 9.68 -27.68 -17.62
C VAL A 81 8.82 -28.40 -18.66
N SER A 82 7.50 -28.19 -18.62
CA SER A 82 6.58 -28.55 -19.68
C SER A 82 6.47 -27.41 -20.69
N ILE A 83 6.67 -27.71 -21.98
CA ILE A 83 6.74 -26.71 -23.03
C ILE A 83 5.62 -26.95 -24.04
N SER A 84 4.83 -25.92 -24.35
CA SER A 84 3.80 -25.99 -25.39
C SER A 84 4.38 -25.90 -26.79
N ALA A 85 3.55 -26.24 -27.80
CA ALA A 85 3.82 -25.88 -29.19
C ALA A 85 3.79 -24.35 -29.36
N THR A 86 4.33 -23.85 -30.47
CA THR A 86 4.40 -22.39 -30.78
C THR A 86 3.04 -21.75 -31.07
N ASP A 87 2.03 -22.55 -31.36
CA ASP A 87 0.63 -22.14 -31.57
C ASP A 87 -0.24 -22.36 -30.32
N GLY A 88 0.39 -22.56 -29.18
CA GLY A 88 -0.27 -22.76 -27.91
C GLY A 88 -0.46 -24.24 -27.52
N GLY A 89 -1.33 -24.46 -26.55
CA GLY A 89 -1.61 -25.80 -26.04
C GLY A 89 -2.63 -25.79 -24.91
N ALA A 90 -3.05 -26.98 -24.49
CA ALA A 90 -3.93 -27.15 -23.34
C ALA A 90 -3.59 -28.43 -22.60
N PHE A 91 -3.79 -28.41 -21.30
CA PHE A 91 -3.75 -29.61 -20.46
C PHE A 91 -4.88 -29.58 -19.43
N SER A 92 -5.35 -30.75 -19.03
CA SER A 92 -6.39 -30.89 -18.02
C SER A 92 -5.86 -31.59 -16.79
N VAL A 93 -6.27 -31.14 -15.63
CA VAL A 93 -5.97 -31.75 -14.34
C VAL A 93 -7.25 -32.19 -13.65
N THR A 94 -7.19 -33.32 -12.95
CA THR A 94 -8.31 -33.84 -12.15
C THR A 94 -7.82 -34.10 -10.75
N ALA A 95 -8.55 -33.58 -9.77
CA ALA A 95 -8.30 -33.73 -8.34
C ALA A 95 -9.30 -34.73 -7.69
N PRO A 96 -8.95 -35.38 -6.58
CA PRO A 96 -9.84 -36.27 -5.84
C PRO A 96 -10.97 -35.52 -5.13
N GLU A 97 -10.80 -34.21 -4.89
CA GLU A 97 -11.75 -33.34 -4.20
C GLU A 97 -11.76 -31.93 -4.80
N GLY A 98 -12.70 -31.07 -4.34
CA GLY A 98 -12.80 -29.71 -4.86
C GLY A 98 -11.55 -28.86 -4.59
N LEU A 99 -11.11 -28.13 -5.61
CA LEU A 99 -9.96 -27.24 -5.58
C LEU A 99 -10.39 -25.83 -5.19
N GLY A 100 -9.79 -25.28 -4.12
CA GLY A 100 -9.97 -23.89 -3.71
C GLY A 100 -9.03 -22.94 -4.44
N SER A 101 -7.80 -23.37 -4.74
CA SER A 101 -6.84 -22.56 -5.46
C SER A 101 -5.85 -23.36 -6.30
N ALA A 102 -5.24 -22.67 -7.27
CA ALA A 102 -4.15 -23.16 -8.08
C ALA A 102 -2.99 -22.16 -8.07
N TYR A 103 -1.75 -22.64 -8.11
CA TYR A 103 -0.56 -21.82 -8.13
C TYR A 103 0.36 -22.31 -9.23
N LEU A 104 0.44 -21.51 -10.32
CA LEU A 104 1.25 -21.80 -11.50
C LEU A 104 2.61 -21.13 -11.39
N LEU A 105 3.67 -21.86 -11.69
CA LEU A 105 5.03 -21.38 -11.84
C LEU A 105 5.40 -21.44 -13.33
N PHE A 106 5.51 -20.27 -13.96
CA PHE A 106 5.98 -20.14 -15.33
C PHE A 106 7.50 -20.05 -15.36
N ASP A 107 8.14 -20.74 -16.30
CA ASP A 107 9.60 -20.65 -16.53
C ASP A 107 9.97 -19.38 -17.34
N GLU A 108 9.01 -18.82 -18.08
CA GLU A 108 9.11 -17.53 -18.78
C GLU A 108 7.82 -16.73 -18.60
N GLU A 109 7.94 -15.42 -18.70
CA GLU A 109 6.76 -14.54 -18.63
C GLU A 109 5.73 -14.94 -19.70
N TYR A 110 4.48 -15.03 -19.27
CA TYR A 110 3.35 -15.30 -20.14
C TYR A 110 2.25 -14.27 -19.87
N GLY A 111 1.42 -14.03 -20.87
CA GLY A 111 0.33 -13.08 -20.74
C GLY A 111 -0.99 -13.75 -20.30
N GLU A 112 -1.98 -13.70 -21.18
CA GLU A 112 -3.34 -14.14 -20.93
C GLU A 112 -3.53 -15.62 -21.29
N TYR A 113 -4.29 -16.35 -20.45
CA TYR A 113 -4.67 -17.73 -20.69
C TYR A 113 -6.08 -18.04 -20.12
N THR A 114 -6.69 -19.14 -20.55
CA THR A 114 -8.04 -19.52 -20.13
C THR A 114 -7.98 -20.69 -19.17
N VAL A 115 -8.74 -20.60 -18.07
CA VAL A 115 -9.01 -21.70 -17.16
C VAL A 115 -10.47 -22.09 -17.27
N THR A 116 -10.75 -23.36 -17.47
CA THR A 116 -12.11 -23.90 -17.60
C THR A 116 -12.40 -24.83 -16.43
N ASP A 117 -13.54 -24.65 -15.79
CA ASP A 117 -14.16 -25.66 -14.94
C ASP A 117 -14.81 -26.73 -15.84
N ASP A 118 -14.20 -27.90 -15.94
CA ASP A 118 -14.63 -28.95 -16.86
C ASP A 118 -15.98 -29.59 -16.48
N GLU A 119 -16.43 -29.43 -15.23
CA GLU A 119 -17.72 -29.96 -14.78
C GLU A 119 -18.89 -29.06 -15.24
N THR A 120 -18.68 -27.75 -15.31
CA THR A 120 -19.73 -26.78 -15.72
C THR A 120 -19.53 -26.28 -17.14
N GLY A 121 -18.32 -26.40 -17.68
CA GLY A 121 -17.91 -25.79 -18.96
C GLY A 121 -17.70 -24.29 -18.84
N THR A 122 -17.68 -23.72 -17.64
CA THR A 122 -17.42 -22.30 -17.43
C THR A 122 -15.94 -22.00 -17.66
N ALA A 123 -15.65 -21.10 -18.60
CA ALA A 123 -14.30 -20.68 -18.94
C ALA A 123 -14.06 -19.23 -18.49
N VAL A 124 -12.93 -18.96 -17.88
CA VAL A 124 -12.49 -17.63 -17.43
C VAL A 124 -11.12 -17.36 -17.98
N THR A 125 -10.96 -16.22 -18.65
CA THR A 125 -9.65 -15.73 -19.09
C THR A 125 -8.99 -14.98 -17.95
N VAL A 126 -7.75 -15.33 -17.65
CA VAL A 126 -6.93 -14.74 -16.60
C VAL A 126 -5.65 -14.16 -17.20
N ASP A 127 -5.27 -13.00 -16.70
CA ASP A 127 -4.07 -12.29 -17.14
C ASP A 127 -2.94 -12.54 -16.13
N ALA A 128 -1.90 -13.27 -16.54
CA ALA A 128 -0.70 -13.47 -15.74
C ALA A 128 0.19 -12.21 -15.69
N ALA A 129 -0.04 -11.23 -16.58
CA ALA A 129 0.63 -9.92 -16.61
C ALA A 129 2.18 -9.98 -16.54
N GLY A 130 2.78 -11.04 -17.08
CA GLY A 130 4.22 -11.28 -16.99
C GLY A 130 4.71 -11.80 -15.64
N ILE A 131 3.82 -12.20 -14.74
CA ILE A 131 4.14 -12.72 -13.41
C ILE A 131 4.51 -14.21 -13.51
N LEU A 132 5.73 -14.58 -13.06
CA LEU A 132 6.19 -15.99 -13.10
C LEU A 132 5.48 -16.89 -12.08
N HIS A 133 5.03 -16.34 -10.96
CA HIS A 133 4.35 -17.04 -9.87
C HIS A 133 2.90 -16.57 -9.79
N HIS A 134 1.99 -17.30 -10.41
CA HIS A 134 0.61 -16.87 -10.58
C HIS A 134 -0.35 -17.68 -9.70
N TYR A 135 -0.92 -17.03 -8.69
CA TYR A 135 -1.95 -17.59 -7.82
C TYR A 135 -3.35 -17.35 -8.39
N LEU A 136 -4.17 -18.38 -8.37
CA LEU A 136 -5.57 -18.33 -8.76
C LEU A 136 -6.46 -18.75 -7.58
N ASP A 137 -7.37 -17.88 -7.17
CA ASP A 137 -8.48 -18.21 -6.28
C ASP A 137 -9.61 -18.81 -7.14
N LEU A 138 -9.72 -20.12 -7.15
CA LEU A 138 -10.69 -20.85 -7.99
C LEU A 138 -12.11 -20.68 -7.49
N GLU A 139 -12.30 -20.55 -6.17
CA GLU A 139 -13.61 -20.29 -5.60
C GLU A 139 -14.12 -18.90 -6.00
N ALA A 140 -13.26 -17.90 -5.97
CA ALA A 140 -13.61 -16.56 -6.46
C ALA A 140 -13.87 -16.54 -7.97
N LEU A 141 -13.10 -17.28 -8.77
CA LEU A 141 -13.24 -17.33 -10.23
C LEU A 141 -14.53 -18.03 -10.68
N PHE A 142 -14.91 -19.13 -10.05
CA PHE A 142 -16.01 -19.99 -10.51
C PHE A 142 -17.24 -19.98 -9.59
N GLY A 143 -17.16 -19.35 -8.40
CA GLY A 143 -18.21 -19.40 -7.38
C GLY A 143 -18.38 -20.80 -6.76
N ARG A 144 -17.42 -21.69 -6.96
CA ARG A 144 -17.37 -23.06 -6.47
C ARG A 144 -15.93 -23.60 -6.51
N CYS A 145 -15.71 -24.75 -5.92
CA CYS A 145 -14.44 -25.46 -5.92
C CYS A 145 -14.50 -26.63 -6.95
N PRO A 146 -13.99 -26.44 -8.18
CA PRO A 146 -14.03 -27.48 -9.23
C PRO A 146 -13.09 -28.66 -8.89
N GLN A 147 -13.41 -29.87 -9.38
CA GLN A 147 -12.54 -31.05 -9.28
C GLN A 147 -11.73 -31.29 -10.56
N ALA A 148 -12.13 -30.72 -11.68
CA ALA A 148 -11.45 -30.86 -12.95
C ALA A 148 -11.30 -29.48 -13.63
N LEU A 149 -10.08 -29.18 -14.07
CA LEU A 149 -9.72 -27.91 -14.71
C LEU A 149 -8.97 -28.16 -16.01
N THR A 150 -9.28 -27.37 -17.03
CA THR A 150 -8.46 -27.28 -18.24
C THR A 150 -7.80 -25.90 -18.32
N PHE A 151 -6.48 -25.90 -18.46
CA PHE A 151 -5.66 -24.71 -18.72
C PHE A 151 -5.37 -24.66 -20.21
N ARG A 152 -5.70 -23.53 -20.86
CA ARG A 152 -5.53 -23.33 -22.31
C ARG A 152 -4.74 -22.05 -22.59
N PHE A 153 -3.74 -22.18 -23.44
CA PHE A 153 -2.83 -21.12 -23.86
C PHE A 153 -2.95 -20.98 -25.38
N GLU A 154 -3.42 -19.82 -25.86
CA GLU A 154 -3.85 -19.65 -27.26
C GLU A 154 -2.75 -19.13 -28.20
N ALA A 155 -1.76 -18.41 -27.69
CA ALA A 155 -0.75 -17.76 -28.50
C ALA A 155 0.65 -17.86 -27.92
N GLY A 156 1.61 -18.12 -28.81
CA GLY A 156 3.01 -18.26 -28.40
C GLY A 156 3.32 -19.58 -27.71
N GLN A 157 4.59 -19.81 -27.48
CA GLN A 157 5.06 -20.94 -26.69
C GLN A 157 4.96 -20.57 -25.22
N VAL A 158 4.35 -21.41 -24.40
CA VAL A 158 4.36 -21.29 -22.95
C VAL A 158 5.31 -22.33 -22.35
N ARG A 159 5.97 -21.94 -21.28
CA ARG A 159 6.88 -22.80 -20.49
C ARG A 159 6.41 -22.79 -19.04
N ILE A 160 5.98 -23.95 -18.55
CA ILE A 160 5.44 -24.12 -17.19
C ILE A 160 6.40 -25.01 -16.41
N ALA A 161 6.92 -24.48 -15.30
CA ALA A 161 7.77 -25.24 -14.38
C ALA A 161 6.93 -26.15 -13.49
N ASP A 162 5.92 -25.60 -12.78
CA ASP A 162 5.08 -26.36 -11.86
C ASP A 162 3.65 -25.81 -11.78
N LEU A 163 2.74 -26.65 -11.31
CA LEU A 163 1.38 -26.30 -10.91
C LEU A 163 1.07 -26.97 -9.57
N TYR A 164 0.84 -26.17 -8.54
CA TYR A 164 0.36 -26.63 -7.24
C TYR A 164 -1.15 -26.43 -7.13
N LEU A 165 -1.82 -27.40 -6.51
CA LEU A 165 -3.27 -27.45 -6.38
C LEU A 165 -3.66 -27.65 -4.92
N PHE A 166 -4.56 -26.81 -4.41
CA PHE A 166 -4.94 -26.79 -3.00
C PHE A 166 -6.44 -26.97 -2.82
N THR A 167 -6.83 -27.64 -1.73
CA THR A 167 -8.22 -27.65 -1.24
C THR A 167 -8.65 -26.24 -0.81
N PRO A 168 -9.96 -25.99 -0.61
CA PRO A 168 -10.43 -24.75 -0.01
C PRO A 168 -9.76 -24.48 1.35
N GLY A 169 -9.44 -23.21 1.62
CA GLY A 169 -8.84 -22.78 2.88
C GLY A 169 -7.68 -21.80 2.69
N GLN A 170 -7.00 -21.50 3.79
CA GLN A 170 -5.81 -20.65 3.78
C GLN A 170 -4.62 -21.44 3.23
N VAL A 171 -4.09 -21.02 2.09
CA VAL A 171 -2.88 -21.63 1.51
C VAL A 171 -1.65 -21.37 2.39
N PRO A 172 -0.63 -22.25 2.33
CA PRO A 172 0.64 -22.06 3.05
C PRO A 172 1.33 -20.72 2.67
N ASP A 173 2.13 -20.18 3.59
CA ASP A 173 2.79 -18.88 3.42
C ASP A 173 3.79 -18.82 2.25
N TRP A 174 4.28 -19.98 1.79
CA TRP A 174 5.17 -20.04 0.64
C TRP A 174 4.44 -19.85 -0.71
N VAL A 175 3.11 -19.92 -0.75
CA VAL A 175 2.30 -19.65 -1.94
C VAL A 175 2.23 -18.14 -2.14
N GLN A 176 2.89 -17.66 -3.18
CA GLN A 176 3.07 -16.24 -3.42
C GLN A 176 1.88 -15.65 -4.18
N ARG A 177 1.24 -14.67 -3.57
CA ARG A 177 0.13 -13.91 -4.15
C ARG A 177 0.62 -12.52 -4.49
N TRP A 178 1.34 -12.43 -5.60
CA TRP A 178 1.94 -11.18 -6.06
C TRP A 178 0.89 -10.17 -6.50
N GLU A 179 1.07 -8.96 -6.03
CA GLU A 179 0.43 -7.77 -6.59
C GLU A 179 1.25 -7.28 -7.79
N LYS A 180 0.61 -6.61 -8.73
CA LYS A 180 1.32 -5.96 -9.85
C LYS A 180 2.37 -4.98 -9.31
N PRO A 181 3.39 -4.62 -10.11
CA PRO A 181 4.30 -3.53 -9.77
C PRO A 181 3.52 -2.27 -9.35
N VAL A 182 4.06 -1.50 -8.42
CA VAL A 182 3.40 -0.29 -7.89
C VAL A 182 3.04 0.66 -9.02
N GLU A 183 1.77 1.11 -9.09
CA GLU A 183 1.32 2.02 -10.16
C GLU A 183 1.12 3.46 -9.66
N ASP A 184 0.67 3.64 -8.41
CA ASP A 184 0.23 4.93 -7.84
C ASP A 184 1.27 5.60 -6.92
N GLY A 185 2.54 5.30 -7.13
CA GLY A 185 3.64 5.82 -6.32
C GLY A 185 4.15 4.83 -5.29
N ALA A 186 5.45 4.54 -5.35
CA ALA A 186 6.17 3.72 -4.38
C ALA A 186 6.69 4.60 -3.25
N ASP A 187 6.52 4.15 -2.00
CA ASP A 187 7.16 4.82 -0.88
C ASP A 187 8.67 4.72 -1.00
N LEU A 188 9.16 3.51 -1.34
CA LEU A 188 10.57 3.24 -1.53
C LEU A 188 10.79 2.42 -2.81
N VAL A 189 11.77 2.84 -3.64
CA VAL A 189 12.30 2.03 -4.74
C VAL A 189 13.73 1.64 -4.43
N LEU A 190 13.99 0.33 -4.44
CA LEU A 190 15.35 -0.22 -4.34
C LEU A 190 15.84 -0.55 -5.75
N PHE A 191 16.91 0.15 -6.17
CA PHE A 191 17.63 -0.12 -7.41
C PHE A 191 18.75 -1.11 -7.13
N SER A 192 18.47 -2.38 -7.35
CA SER A 192 19.39 -3.51 -7.16
C SER A 192 19.96 -3.94 -8.52
N THR A 193 21.25 -4.21 -8.60
CA THR A 193 21.86 -4.61 -9.88
C THR A 193 21.50 -6.04 -10.22
N HIS A 194 21.76 -6.98 -9.30
CA HIS A 194 21.53 -8.41 -9.50
C HIS A 194 20.48 -8.94 -8.52
N CYS A 195 19.91 -10.09 -8.87
CA CYS A 195 19.00 -10.84 -7.99
C CYS A 195 19.84 -11.53 -6.90
N ASP A 196 20.02 -10.96 -5.78
CA ASP A 196 20.64 -11.31 -4.50
C ASP A 196 21.26 -10.11 -3.79
N ASP A 197 21.61 -9.04 -4.50
CA ASP A 197 22.18 -7.81 -3.94
C ASP A 197 21.25 -7.19 -2.87
N GLU A 198 19.93 -7.29 -3.07
CA GLU A 198 18.93 -6.79 -2.14
C GLU A 198 18.99 -7.49 -0.78
N GLN A 199 19.53 -8.73 -0.75
CA GLN A 199 19.75 -9.47 0.48
C GLN A 199 21.17 -9.30 1.00
N LEU A 200 22.16 -9.11 0.11
CA LEU A 200 23.57 -9.02 0.47
C LEU A 200 23.97 -7.63 0.98
N PHE A 201 23.64 -6.59 0.23
CA PHE A 201 24.10 -5.22 0.51
C PHE A 201 23.04 -4.34 1.15
N PHE A 202 21.78 -4.64 0.90
CA PHE A 202 20.63 -3.91 1.43
C PHE A 202 19.89 -4.72 2.51
N ALA A 203 20.59 -5.67 3.15
CA ALA A 203 20.02 -6.51 4.19
C ALA A 203 19.33 -5.68 5.28
N GLY A 204 18.10 -6.04 5.61
CA GLY A 204 17.27 -5.32 6.60
C GLY A 204 16.32 -4.28 6.00
N VAL A 205 16.61 -3.71 4.81
CA VAL A 205 15.75 -2.70 4.18
C VAL A 205 14.36 -3.27 3.88
N LEU A 206 14.30 -4.36 3.14
CA LEU A 206 13.03 -4.96 2.71
C LEU A 206 12.22 -5.53 3.86
N PRO A 207 12.79 -6.33 4.80
CA PRO A 207 12.04 -6.80 5.96
C PRO A 207 11.45 -5.68 6.81
N TYR A 208 12.16 -4.55 6.94
CA TYR A 208 11.70 -3.44 7.75
C TYR A 208 10.62 -2.62 7.03
N TYR A 209 10.92 -2.09 5.83
CA TYR A 209 9.98 -1.18 5.16
C TYR A 209 8.80 -1.93 4.52
N ALA A 210 9.03 -3.00 3.78
CA ALA A 210 7.95 -3.78 3.19
C ALA A 210 7.28 -4.71 4.21
N GLY A 211 8.08 -5.49 4.94
CA GLY A 211 7.57 -6.52 5.82
C GLY A 211 6.91 -5.96 7.09
N GLU A 212 7.64 -5.18 7.90
CA GLU A 212 7.15 -4.68 9.19
C GLU A 212 6.25 -3.48 9.05
N LEU A 213 6.67 -2.45 8.28
CA LEU A 213 5.92 -1.21 8.15
C LEU A 213 4.81 -1.26 7.10
N GLY A 214 4.87 -2.20 6.15
CA GLY A 214 3.90 -2.32 5.08
C GLY A 214 3.97 -1.17 4.06
N CYS A 215 5.14 -0.54 3.91
CA CYS A 215 5.37 0.47 2.89
C CYS A 215 5.23 -0.15 1.48
N ARG A 216 4.81 0.65 0.51
CA ARG A 216 4.78 0.27 -0.91
C ARG A 216 6.20 0.26 -1.45
N VAL A 217 6.84 -0.90 -1.39
CA VAL A 217 8.23 -1.06 -1.84
C VAL A 217 8.27 -1.71 -3.22
N GLN A 218 8.99 -1.07 -4.14
CA GLN A 218 9.27 -1.60 -5.47
C GLN A 218 10.75 -1.93 -5.60
N VAL A 219 11.07 -3.16 -6.01
CA VAL A 219 12.44 -3.57 -6.36
C VAL A 219 12.61 -3.53 -7.87
N VAL A 220 13.71 -2.93 -8.32
CA VAL A 220 14.04 -2.74 -9.74
C VAL A 220 15.44 -3.27 -9.97
N TYR A 221 15.55 -4.36 -10.75
CA TYR A 221 16.82 -4.95 -11.15
C TYR A 221 17.29 -4.37 -12.48
N LEU A 222 18.60 -4.19 -12.63
CA LEU A 222 19.22 -3.81 -13.90
C LEU A 222 19.27 -5.01 -14.84
N THR A 223 19.76 -6.14 -14.32
CA THR A 223 20.01 -7.34 -15.11
C THR A 223 18.79 -8.27 -15.12
N ASN A 224 18.65 -9.04 -16.21
CA ASN A 224 17.51 -9.97 -16.36
C ASN A 224 17.80 -11.39 -15.83
N HIS A 225 19.07 -11.74 -15.61
CA HIS A 225 19.52 -13.08 -15.21
C HIS A 225 18.98 -14.26 -16.06
N ARG A 226 18.26 -13.98 -17.16
CA ARG A 226 17.64 -15.01 -18.01
C ARG A 226 18.64 -15.80 -18.83
N ASN A 227 19.81 -15.22 -19.07
CA ASN A 227 20.87 -15.84 -19.88
C ASN A 227 21.55 -17.05 -19.20
N LEU A 228 21.43 -17.17 -17.88
CA LEU A 228 22.06 -18.23 -17.12
C LEU A 228 21.08 -19.33 -16.73
N THR A 229 20.00 -18.99 -16.06
CA THR A 229 18.86 -19.88 -15.76
C THR A 229 17.70 -19.04 -15.24
N HIS A 230 16.47 -19.36 -15.64
CA HIS A 230 15.25 -18.75 -15.06
C HIS A 230 15.14 -19.00 -13.55
N ILE A 231 15.88 -19.97 -13.01
CA ILE A 231 15.95 -20.29 -11.58
C ILE A 231 16.26 -19.05 -10.74
N ARG A 232 17.17 -18.17 -11.17
CA ARG A 232 17.50 -16.97 -10.39
C ARG A 232 16.35 -15.99 -10.22
N CYS A 233 15.46 -15.88 -11.20
CA CYS A 233 14.25 -15.08 -11.06
C CYS A 233 13.29 -15.70 -10.02
N HIS A 234 13.14 -17.02 -10.03
CA HIS A 234 12.33 -17.72 -9.02
C HIS A 234 12.94 -17.58 -7.61
N GLU A 235 14.25 -17.68 -7.50
CA GLU A 235 14.97 -17.48 -6.23
C GLU A 235 14.78 -16.07 -5.70
N ALA A 236 14.88 -15.04 -6.57
CA ALA A 236 14.60 -13.66 -6.19
C ALA A 236 13.16 -13.47 -5.71
N LEU A 237 12.17 -14.01 -6.43
CA LEU A 237 10.78 -13.96 -6.02
C LEU A 237 10.55 -14.63 -4.67
N ASN A 238 11.14 -15.81 -4.44
CA ASN A 238 11.07 -16.51 -3.16
C ASN A 238 11.70 -15.67 -2.03
N GLY A 239 12.89 -15.08 -2.26
CA GLY A 239 13.58 -14.24 -1.29
C GLY A 239 12.81 -12.98 -0.96
N LEU A 240 12.32 -12.27 -1.97
CA LEU A 240 11.51 -11.07 -1.81
C LEU A 240 10.20 -11.35 -1.05
N TRP A 241 9.51 -12.43 -1.39
CA TRP A 241 8.29 -12.84 -0.70
C TRP A 241 8.55 -13.17 0.77
N ALA A 242 9.63 -13.90 1.05
CA ALA A 242 10.02 -14.30 2.40
C ALA A 242 10.33 -13.10 3.32
N VAL A 243 10.84 -12.00 2.76
CA VAL A 243 11.13 -10.76 3.51
C VAL A 243 9.98 -9.74 3.51
N GLY A 244 8.81 -10.11 2.97
CA GLY A 244 7.61 -9.30 3.09
C GLY A 244 7.29 -8.39 1.91
N VAL A 245 8.05 -8.45 0.80
CA VAL A 245 7.68 -7.74 -0.44
C VAL A 245 6.47 -8.41 -1.07
N ARG A 246 5.53 -7.62 -1.55
CA ARG A 246 4.27 -8.10 -2.16
C ARG A 246 4.05 -7.58 -3.58
N ASN A 247 4.64 -6.45 -3.94
CA ASN A 247 4.62 -5.96 -5.31
C ASN A 247 5.67 -6.68 -6.15
N TYR A 248 5.26 -7.18 -7.31
CA TYR A 248 6.14 -7.91 -8.23
C TYR A 248 7.33 -7.04 -8.65
N PRO A 249 8.58 -7.54 -8.58
CA PRO A 249 9.74 -6.76 -8.97
C PRO A 249 9.76 -6.49 -10.48
N VAL A 250 10.55 -5.52 -10.91
CA VAL A 250 10.86 -5.31 -12.32
C VAL A 250 12.26 -5.86 -12.59
N PHE A 251 12.35 -6.78 -13.53
CA PHE A 251 13.61 -7.27 -14.05
C PHE A 251 13.97 -6.47 -15.30
N GLY A 252 15.16 -5.86 -15.32
CA GLY A 252 15.69 -5.20 -16.50
C GLY A 252 15.92 -6.18 -17.64
N SER A 253 16.12 -5.65 -18.83
CA SER A 253 16.39 -6.45 -20.02
C SER A 253 17.89 -6.64 -20.31
N PHE A 254 18.76 -6.06 -19.49
CA PHE A 254 20.20 -6.03 -19.73
C PHE A 254 20.87 -7.31 -19.22
N ALA A 255 21.85 -7.79 -19.99
CA ALA A 255 22.60 -8.98 -19.60
C ALA A 255 23.50 -8.70 -18.39
N ASP A 256 23.73 -9.74 -17.60
CA ASP A 256 24.66 -9.71 -16.48
C ASP A 256 26.10 -9.84 -17.02
N TYR A 257 26.89 -8.78 -16.89
CA TYR A 257 28.30 -8.74 -17.21
C TYR A 257 29.11 -8.45 -15.95
N PHE A 258 30.41 -8.76 -16.02
CA PHE A 258 31.33 -8.49 -14.91
C PHE A 258 32.59 -7.76 -15.40
N ALA A 259 32.78 -6.55 -14.89
CA ALA A 259 34.03 -5.81 -14.97
C ALA A 259 34.41 -5.23 -13.60
N LYS A 260 35.63 -4.69 -13.48
CA LYS A 260 36.14 -4.08 -12.24
C LYS A 260 36.12 -2.56 -12.25
N SER A 261 35.51 -1.97 -13.25
CA SER A 261 35.26 -0.54 -13.32
C SER A 261 34.02 -0.27 -14.13
N GLU A 262 33.34 0.83 -13.84
CA GLU A 262 32.20 1.34 -14.59
C GLU A 262 32.53 1.48 -16.09
N LYS A 263 33.71 2.05 -16.41
CA LYS A 263 34.15 2.24 -17.79
C LYS A 263 34.27 0.91 -18.56
N ASP A 264 34.84 -0.11 -17.93
CA ASP A 264 34.99 -1.41 -18.57
C ASP A 264 33.63 -2.11 -18.71
N GLU A 265 32.76 -1.98 -17.73
CA GLU A 265 31.39 -2.49 -17.76
C GLU A 265 30.62 -1.86 -18.94
N LEU A 266 30.63 -0.53 -19.04
CA LEU A 266 29.99 0.19 -20.14
C LEU A 266 30.58 -0.19 -21.50
N SER A 267 31.90 -0.45 -21.55
CA SER A 267 32.57 -0.95 -22.78
C SER A 267 32.05 -2.32 -23.21
N ILE A 268 31.73 -3.20 -22.24
CA ILE A 268 31.15 -4.52 -22.55
C ILE A 268 29.71 -4.33 -23.07
N PHE A 269 28.87 -3.52 -22.41
CA PHE A 269 27.54 -3.20 -22.93
C PHE A 269 27.56 -2.65 -24.35
N SER A 270 28.50 -1.74 -24.63
CA SER A 270 28.64 -1.14 -25.96
C SER A 270 29.05 -2.16 -27.05
N GLN A 271 29.77 -3.23 -26.71
CA GLN A 271 30.08 -4.32 -27.63
C GLN A 271 28.87 -5.19 -27.99
N HIS A 272 27.78 -5.05 -27.21
CA HIS A 272 26.51 -5.72 -27.42
C HIS A 272 25.38 -4.75 -27.81
N ASP A 273 25.75 -3.63 -28.44
CA ASP A 273 24.83 -2.61 -28.96
C ASP A 273 23.96 -1.95 -27.89
N VAL A 274 24.38 -1.96 -26.62
CA VAL A 274 23.72 -1.25 -25.52
C VAL A 274 24.53 -0.01 -25.17
N THR A 275 23.91 1.15 -25.25
CA THR A 275 24.54 2.44 -24.96
C THR A 275 24.32 2.87 -23.52
N GLN A 276 25.10 3.83 -23.02
CA GLN A 276 24.84 4.47 -21.73
C GLN A 276 23.47 5.18 -21.74
N GLU A 277 23.04 5.72 -22.87
CA GLU A 277 21.73 6.38 -23.02
C GLU A 277 20.58 5.37 -22.84
N ASP A 278 20.71 4.14 -23.35
CA ASP A 278 19.70 3.08 -23.15
C ASP A 278 19.58 2.72 -21.68
N LEU A 279 20.70 2.56 -20.98
CA LEU A 279 20.75 2.26 -19.56
C LEU A 279 20.19 3.42 -18.71
N LEU A 280 20.58 4.66 -19.01
CA LEU A 280 20.08 5.86 -18.34
C LEU A 280 18.57 6.04 -18.59
N GLY A 281 18.13 5.80 -19.82
CA GLY A 281 16.72 5.85 -20.20
C GLY A 281 15.87 4.88 -19.38
N TYR A 282 16.38 3.65 -19.17
CA TYR A 282 15.72 2.65 -18.33
C TYR A 282 15.57 3.14 -16.87
N VAL A 283 16.63 3.63 -16.24
CA VAL A 283 16.56 4.11 -14.84
C VAL A 283 15.65 5.32 -14.72
N THR A 284 15.74 6.26 -15.68
CA THR A 284 14.86 7.44 -15.76
C THR A 284 13.39 7.03 -15.86
N GLU A 285 13.08 6.03 -16.71
CA GLU A 285 11.73 5.51 -16.85
C GLU A 285 11.22 4.92 -15.55
N GLN A 286 12.04 4.14 -14.82
CA GLN A 286 11.60 3.54 -13.56
C GLN A 286 11.34 4.59 -12.47
N LEU A 287 12.15 5.64 -12.37
CA LEU A 287 11.87 6.77 -11.45
C LEU A 287 10.54 7.46 -11.78
N ARG A 288 10.24 7.69 -13.05
CA ARG A 288 8.97 8.29 -13.49
C ARG A 288 7.78 7.37 -13.27
N ARG A 289 7.95 6.09 -13.57
CA ARG A 289 6.90 5.07 -13.44
C ARG A 289 6.49 4.88 -11.98
N PHE A 290 7.45 4.72 -11.10
CA PHE A 290 7.20 4.37 -9.71
C PHE A 290 7.10 5.57 -8.78
N ARG A 291 7.52 6.75 -9.18
CA ARG A 291 7.44 8.00 -8.40
C ARG A 291 7.89 7.81 -6.94
N PRO A 292 9.10 7.28 -6.69
CA PRO A 292 9.54 6.99 -5.33
C PRO A 292 9.62 8.23 -4.47
N LEU A 293 9.16 8.13 -3.21
CA LEU A 293 9.48 9.12 -2.18
C LEU A 293 10.95 8.98 -1.76
N VAL A 294 11.41 7.73 -1.68
CA VAL A 294 12.80 7.37 -1.38
C VAL A 294 13.34 6.44 -2.47
N ALA A 295 14.48 6.78 -3.06
CA ALA A 295 15.27 5.91 -3.92
C ALA A 295 16.52 5.43 -3.19
N LEU A 296 16.81 4.13 -3.27
CA LEU A 296 18.03 3.52 -2.74
C LEU A 296 18.84 2.93 -3.88
N GLY A 297 20.17 3.13 -3.85
CA GLY A 297 21.10 2.60 -4.82
C GLY A 297 22.39 2.09 -4.20
N HIS A 298 23.22 1.44 -5.03
CA HIS A 298 24.53 0.90 -4.67
C HIS A 298 25.56 1.98 -4.30
N ASP A 299 26.72 1.53 -3.82
CA ASP A 299 27.92 2.35 -3.64
C ASP A 299 28.46 2.83 -4.99
N LEU A 300 28.79 4.11 -5.12
CA LEU A 300 29.43 4.67 -6.31
C LEU A 300 30.80 4.04 -6.62
N ASN A 301 31.45 3.45 -5.60
CA ASN A 301 32.69 2.70 -5.79
C ASN A 301 32.44 1.21 -6.10
N GLY A 302 31.18 0.80 -6.09
CA GLY A 302 30.74 -0.57 -6.25
C GLY A 302 31.15 -1.48 -5.10
N GLU A 303 30.23 -2.22 -4.54
CA GLU A 303 30.55 -3.24 -3.56
C GLU A 303 31.55 -4.23 -4.18
N TYR A 304 32.60 -4.57 -3.46
CA TYR A 304 33.76 -5.38 -3.89
C TYR A 304 34.40 -4.97 -5.25
N GLY A 305 34.17 -3.74 -5.70
CA GLY A 305 34.70 -3.21 -6.96
C GLY A 305 34.01 -3.79 -8.19
N HIS A 306 32.70 -4.07 -8.09
CA HIS A 306 31.88 -4.54 -9.21
C HIS A 306 31.48 -3.38 -10.12
N GLY A 307 31.89 -3.45 -11.40
CA GLY A 307 31.65 -2.39 -12.39
C GLY A 307 30.18 -2.13 -12.66
N ALA A 308 29.34 -3.17 -12.65
CA ALA A 308 27.89 -3.01 -12.83
C ALA A 308 27.23 -2.27 -11.66
N HIS A 309 27.68 -2.48 -10.41
CA HIS A 309 27.20 -1.71 -9.26
C HIS A 309 27.59 -0.23 -9.37
N MET A 310 28.85 0.06 -9.74
CA MET A 310 29.32 1.43 -9.99
C MET A 310 28.46 2.11 -11.06
N LEU A 311 28.29 1.43 -12.19
CA LEU A 311 27.51 1.94 -13.32
C LEU A 311 26.06 2.21 -12.93
N TYR A 312 25.42 1.28 -12.22
CA TYR A 312 24.02 1.45 -11.85
C TYR A 312 23.81 2.55 -10.81
N ALA A 313 24.74 2.68 -9.86
CA ALA A 313 24.73 3.79 -8.89
C ALA A 313 24.92 5.16 -9.59
N ASP A 314 25.87 5.27 -10.53
CA ASP A 314 26.10 6.49 -11.31
C ASP A 314 24.89 6.83 -12.18
N LEU A 315 24.31 5.85 -12.88
CA LEU A 315 23.09 6.01 -13.67
C LEU A 315 21.90 6.49 -12.82
N LEU A 316 21.76 5.98 -11.59
CA LEU A 316 20.71 6.46 -10.67
C LEU A 316 20.92 7.95 -10.36
N THR A 317 22.15 8.38 -10.08
CA THR A 317 22.42 9.80 -9.79
C THR A 317 22.11 10.72 -10.98
N GLN A 318 22.44 10.29 -12.20
CA GLN A 318 22.10 11.02 -13.42
C GLN A 318 20.59 11.02 -13.69
N ALA A 319 19.93 9.90 -13.41
CA ALA A 319 18.50 9.73 -13.65
C ALA A 319 17.63 10.64 -12.76
N LEU A 320 18.12 11.09 -11.61
CA LEU A 320 17.41 12.09 -10.77
C LEU A 320 17.18 13.41 -11.53
N GLU A 321 18.18 13.85 -12.29
CA GLU A 321 18.07 15.07 -13.11
C GLU A 321 17.19 14.82 -14.34
N THR A 322 17.42 13.72 -15.06
CA THR A 322 16.69 13.43 -16.29
C THR A 322 15.22 13.07 -16.04
N ALA A 323 14.89 12.46 -14.90
CA ALA A 323 13.51 12.15 -14.54
C ALA A 323 12.67 13.40 -14.25
N ALA A 324 13.29 14.46 -13.76
CA ALA A 324 12.64 15.74 -13.48
C ALA A 324 12.47 16.64 -14.72
N ASP A 325 13.16 16.35 -15.83
CA ASP A 325 13.16 17.16 -17.06
C ASP A 325 12.34 16.48 -18.16
N GLU A 326 11.22 17.09 -18.58
CA GLU A 326 10.35 16.56 -19.63
C GLU A 326 11.01 16.49 -21.02
N SER A 327 12.07 17.24 -21.26
CA SER A 327 12.82 17.24 -22.52
C SER A 327 13.73 16.03 -22.67
N GLN A 328 14.11 15.39 -21.55
CA GLN A 328 14.92 14.18 -21.52
C GLN A 328 14.01 12.95 -21.59
N PHE A 329 14.36 11.97 -22.42
CA PHE A 329 13.55 10.76 -22.62
C PHE A 329 12.05 11.06 -22.76
N PRO A 330 11.62 11.85 -23.79
CA PRO A 330 10.29 12.42 -23.86
C PRO A 330 9.17 11.37 -23.98
N GLU A 331 9.51 10.14 -24.36
CA GLU A 331 8.55 9.04 -24.45
C GLU A 331 8.07 8.59 -23.07
N SER A 332 9.01 8.33 -22.15
CA SER A 332 8.66 8.00 -20.77
C SER A 332 8.04 9.19 -20.04
N ALA A 333 8.45 10.44 -20.37
CA ALA A 333 7.83 11.65 -19.82
C ALA A 333 6.35 11.78 -20.23
N ARG A 334 6.02 11.46 -21.49
CA ARG A 334 4.61 11.46 -21.95
C ARG A 334 3.79 10.34 -21.31
N ARG A 335 4.41 9.19 -21.05
CA ARG A 335 3.72 8.02 -20.50
C ARG A 335 3.44 8.14 -19.02
N TYR A 336 4.41 8.61 -18.24
CA TYR A 336 4.37 8.58 -16.77
C TYR A 336 4.39 9.98 -16.14
N GLY A 337 4.66 11.04 -16.90
CA GLY A 337 4.98 12.36 -16.38
C GLY A 337 6.43 12.46 -15.93
N VAL A 338 6.81 13.64 -15.44
CA VAL A 338 8.11 13.86 -14.79
C VAL A 338 8.03 13.58 -13.30
N TRP A 339 9.17 13.25 -12.70
CA TRP A 339 9.24 13.00 -11.26
C TRP A 339 10.55 13.54 -10.68
N ASP A 340 10.44 14.35 -9.62
CA ASP A 340 11.55 14.83 -8.82
C ASP A 340 11.56 14.04 -7.50
N THR A 341 12.44 13.04 -7.39
CA THR A 341 12.51 12.14 -6.23
C THR A 341 12.88 12.91 -4.97
N PRO A 342 12.04 12.91 -3.92
CA PRO A 342 12.28 13.70 -2.73
C PRO A 342 13.58 13.37 -2.00
N LYS A 343 13.93 12.08 -1.86
CA LYS A 343 15.17 11.65 -1.19
C LYS A 343 15.83 10.50 -1.93
N THR A 344 17.14 10.54 -2.01
CA THR A 344 17.96 9.45 -2.58
C THR A 344 19.12 9.15 -1.65
N TYR A 345 19.26 7.87 -1.30
CA TYR A 345 20.36 7.37 -0.51
C TYR A 345 21.19 6.38 -1.33
N LEU A 346 22.50 6.42 -1.13
CA LEU A 346 23.41 5.46 -1.71
C LEU A 346 24.09 4.67 -0.59
N HIS A 347 24.26 3.38 -0.82
CA HIS A 347 24.98 2.50 0.08
C HIS A 347 26.43 2.97 0.22
N LEU A 348 26.96 2.99 1.42
CA LEU A 348 28.32 3.42 1.79
C LEU A 348 28.72 4.83 1.32
N TYR A 349 27.79 5.68 0.92
CA TYR A 349 28.09 7.05 0.54
C TYR A 349 28.50 7.85 1.79
N GLU A 350 29.68 8.48 1.74
CA GLU A 350 30.30 9.08 2.94
C GLU A 350 29.74 10.48 3.30
N GLU A 351 29.10 11.16 2.35
CA GLU A 351 28.51 12.47 2.61
C GLU A 351 27.12 12.32 3.25
N ASN A 352 26.80 13.22 4.21
CA ASN A 352 25.54 13.18 4.96
C ASN A 352 25.19 11.76 5.45
N PRO A 353 26.08 11.09 6.22
CA PRO A 353 25.92 9.70 6.57
C PRO A 353 24.71 9.45 7.45
N ILE A 354 24.03 8.33 7.23
CA ILE A 354 22.93 7.80 8.00
C ILE A 354 23.26 6.36 8.41
N VAL A 355 22.88 5.97 9.63
CA VAL A 355 23.13 4.63 10.16
C VAL A 355 21.82 3.97 10.53
N MET A 356 21.50 2.90 9.82
CA MET A 356 20.26 2.16 10.02
C MET A 356 20.42 1.08 11.12
N ASP A 357 19.39 0.93 11.94
CA ASP A 357 19.32 -0.12 12.97
C ASP A 357 18.51 -1.33 12.44
N TRP A 358 19.21 -2.26 11.81
CA TRP A 358 18.63 -3.52 11.34
C TRP A 358 18.61 -4.63 12.39
N ASP A 359 19.12 -4.37 13.60
CA ASP A 359 19.12 -5.32 14.70
C ASP A 359 17.87 -5.21 15.59
N ARG A 360 16.97 -4.23 15.31
CA ARG A 360 15.71 -4.11 16.03
C ARG A 360 14.78 -5.30 15.71
N PRO A 361 14.07 -5.84 16.73
CA PRO A 361 13.13 -6.92 16.53
C PRO A 361 11.88 -6.44 15.77
N LEU A 362 11.38 -7.27 14.85
CA LEU A 362 10.20 -7.03 14.04
C LEU A 362 9.02 -7.87 14.56
N SER A 363 7.86 -7.23 14.73
CA SER A 363 6.66 -7.87 15.29
C SER A 363 6.04 -8.86 14.33
N ARG A 364 6.09 -8.58 13.03
CA ARG A 364 5.54 -9.43 11.97
C ARG A 364 6.41 -10.64 11.62
N PHE A 365 7.60 -10.74 12.20
CA PHE A 365 8.54 -11.83 12.00
C PHE A 365 8.92 -12.50 13.34
N ASP A 366 7.96 -12.66 14.23
CA ASP A 366 8.11 -13.36 15.52
C ASP A 366 9.28 -12.86 16.37
N GLY A 367 9.62 -11.58 16.26
CA GLY A 367 10.69 -10.93 17.01
C GLY A 367 12.10 -11.12 16.43
N MET A 368 12.24 -11.72 15.24
CA MET A 368 13.51 -11.69 14.50
C MET A 368 13.84 -10.24 14.14
N SER A 369 15.12 -9.89 14.12
CA SER A 369 15.56 -8.60 13.62
C SER A 369 15.46 -8.54 12.09
N ALA A 370 15.42 -7.31 11.53
CA ALA A 370 15.37 -7.13 10.07
C ALA A 370 16.56 -7.84 9.38
N TYR A 371 17.74 -7.78 9.98
CA TYR A 371 18.91 -8.51 9.52
C TYR A 371 18.72 -10.04 9.59
N GLN A 372 18.17 -10.54 10.71
CA GLN A 372 17.93 -11.98 10.86
C GLN A 372 16.90 -12.50 9.85
N VAL A 373 15.87 -11.72 9.53
CA VAL A 373 14.90 -12.07 8.48
C VAL A 373 15.60 -12.21 7.14
N THR A 374 16.44 -11.25 6.75
CA THR A 374 17.26 -11.36 5.54
C THR A 374 18.14 -12.59 5.56
N LYS A 375 18.92 -12.79 6.64
CA LYS A 375 19.90 -13.88 6.79
C LYS A 375 19.27 -15.26 6.78
N GLN A 376 18.09 -15.42 7.43
CA GLN A 376 17.51 -16.74 7.70
C GLN A 376 16.37 -17.09 6.72
N LEU A 377 15.68 -16.09 6.17
CA LEU A 377 14.52 -16.32 5.30
C LEU A 377 14.77 -15.86 3.86
N GLY A 378 15.31 -14.65 3.65
CA GLY A 378 15.46 -14.07 2.32
C GLY A 378 16.61 -14.69 1.53
N PHE A 379 17.84 -14.53 1.99
CA PHE A 379 19.02 -15.00 1.25
C PHE A 379 19.05 -16.52 1.01
N PRO A 380 18.63 -17.40 1.93
CA PRO A 380 18.62 -18.84 1.66
C PRO A 380 17.76 -19.27 0.47
N CYS A 381 16.85 -18.41 0.00
CA CYS A 381 16.09 -18.66 -1.22
C CYS A 381 16.96 -18.60 -2.48
N HIS A 382 18.12 -17.94 -2.44
CA HIS A 382 19.10 -17.88 -3.54
C HIS A 382 20.02 -19.11 -3.54
N ALA A 383 19.43 -20.30 -3.55
CA ALA A 383 20.12 -21.56 -3.38
C ALA A 383 21.20 -21.81 -4.45
N SER A 384 20.98 -21.35 -5.69
CA SER A 384 21.98 -21.47 -6.77
C SER A 384 23.23 -20.61 -6.54
N GLN A 385 23.15 -19.60 -5.65
CA GLN A 385 24.23 -18.68 -5.33
C GLN A 385 25.01 -19.09 -4.09
N THR A 386 24.42 -19.86 -3.17
CA THR A 386 25.03 -20.21 -1.87
C THR A 386 26.35 -20.96 -2.01
N ASP A 387 26.48 -21.86 -2.98
CA ASP A 387 27.69 -22.64 -3.21
C ASP A 387 28.80 -21.84 -3.95
N GLN A 388 28.42 -20.95 -4.86
CA GLN A 388 29.36 -20.17 -5.67
C GLN A 388 29.96 -18.99 -4.90
N TYR A 389 29.14 -18.36 -4.05
CA TYR A 389 29.52 -17.17 -3.27
C TYR A 389 29.71 -17.47 -1.80
N TYR A 390 29.97 -18.72 -1.43
CA TYR A 390 30.20 -19.15 -0.05
C TYR A 390 31.22 -18.28 0.69
N TRP A 391 32.34 -17.92 0.04
CA TRP A 391 33.35 -17.03 0.59
C TRP A 391 32.83 -15.61 0.84
N TYR A 392 31.98 -15.11 -0.05
CA TYR A 392 31.38 -13.78 0.03
C TYR A 392 30.28 -13.76 1.08
N PHE A 393 29.46 -14.80 1.07
CA PHE A 393 28.39 -15.03 2.03
C PHE A 393 28.93 -15.13 3.47
N ASN A 394 30.04 -15.84 3.67
CA ASN A 394 30.74 -15.94 4.94
C ASN A 394 31.22 -14.58 5.47
N TRP A 395 31.49 -13.63 4.59
CA TRP A 395 31.94 -12.31 5.03
C TRP A 395 30.81 -11.42 5.50
N ASN A 396 29.64 -11.50 4.90
CA ASN A 396 28.55 -10.58 5.14
C ASN A 396 27.41 -11.15 5.97
N LEU A 397 26.96 -12.38 5.74
CA LEU A 397 25.73 -12.87 6.34
C LEU A 397 25.87 -14.13 7.18
N SER A 398 26.90 -14.94 7.00
CA SER A 398 26.99 -16.24 7.66
C SER A 398 27.68 -16.21 9.01
N MET A 399 28.62 -15.27 9.23
CA MET A 399 29.46 -15.24 10.41
C MET A 399 28.92 -14.34 11.53
N GLU A 400 28.21 -13.27 11.17
CA GLU A 400 27.76 -12.28 12.14
C GLU A 400 26.28 -12.49 12.51
N ASP A 401 25.94 -12.35 13.78
CA ASP A 401 24.57 -12.45 14.28
C ASP A 401 23.85 -11.11 14.28
N HIS A 402 24.58 -10.01 14.19
CA HIS A 402 24.08 -8.64 14.16
C HIS A 402 24.57 -7.88 12.94
N ALA A 403 23.70 -7.07 12.35
CA ALA A 403 24.03 -6.22 11.21
C ALA A 403 25.17 -5.23 11.56
N THR A 404 25.16 -4.72 12.78
CA THR A 404 26.17 -3.79 13.31
C THR A 404 27.57 -4.38 13.41
N ASP A 405 27.72 -5.71 13.43
CA ASP A 405 29.03 -6.39 13.46
C ASP A 405 29.66 -6.51 12.07
N ILE A 406 28.85 -6.32 11.01
CA ILE A 406 29.34 -6.36 9.62
C ILE A 406 30.11 -5.08 9.32
N ARG A 407 31.42 -5.21 9.14
CA ARG A 407 32.32 -4.08 8.91
C ARG A 407 32.56 -3.78 7.44
N ARG A 408 32.53 -4.82 6.59
CA ARG A 408 32.81 -4.68 5.16
C ARG A 408 31.49 -4.71 4.41
N TYR A 409 31.23 -3.68 3.63
CA TYR A 409 29.95 -3.49 2.92
C TYR A 409 28.75 -3.57 3.88
N SER A 410 28.87 -2.82 5.00
CA SER A 410 27.86 -2.85 6.06
C SER A 410 26.50 -2.43 5.53
N PRO A 411 25.46 -3.25 5.67
CA PRO A 411 24.12 -2.92 5.22
C PRO A 411 23.45 -1.81 6.05
N CYS A 412 24.09 -1.40 7.15
CA CYS A 412 23.61 -0.31 8.00
C CYS A 412 24.03 1.08 7.52
N LEU A 413 25.02 1.18 6.62
CA LEU A 413 25.65 2.46 6.26
C LEU A 413 25.17 2.98 4.92
N TYR A 414 24.58 4.18 4.95
CA TYR A 414 24.15 4.92 3.77
C TYR A 414 24.54 6.39 3.90
N GLY A 415 24.49 7.12 2.80
CA GLY A 415 24.54 8.58 2.82
C GLY A 415 23.40 9.17 2.02
N LEU A 416 22.88 10.31 2.48
CA LEU A 416 21.87 11.09 1.79
C LEU A 416 22.54 11.81 0.61
N TYR A 417 22.40 11.23 -0.59
CA TYR A 417 22.96 11.79 -1.81
C TYR A 417 22.23 13.07 -2.25
N ARG A 418 20.90 13.05 -2.20
CA ARG A 418 20.05 14.18 -2.61
C ARG A 418 18.79 14.25 -1.77
N SER A 419 18.37 15.47 -1.41
CA SER A 419 17.09 15.71 -0.75
C SER A 419 16.46 17.01 -1.24
N THR A 420 15.15 17.01 -1.52
CA THR A 420 14.34 18.21 -1.80
C THR A 420 13.49 18.62 -0.59
N VAL A 421 13.53 17.83 0.51
CA VAL A 421 12.72 18.01 1.72
C VAL A 421 13.54 18.37 2.96
N GLY A 422 14.81 18.71 2.78
CA GLY A 422 15.74 19.09 3.84
C GLY A 422 16.70 17.97 4.23
N GLU A 423 17.63 18.32 5.13
CA GLU A 423 18.63 17.39 5.65
C GLU A 423 18.04 16.53 6.76
N ASP A 424 18.60 15.32 6.93
CA ASP A 424 18.26 14.46 8.04
C ASP A 424 18.93 14.93 9.34
N VAL A 425 18.18 14.94 10.42
CA VAL A 425 18.64 15.34 11.75
C VAL A 425 18.93 14.12 12.62
N GLU A 426 17.99 13.18 12.68
CA GLU A 426 18.09 11.94 13.47
C GLU A 426 18.96 10.88 12.80
N LYS A 427 19.00 10.87 11.46
CA LYS A 427 19.89 10.04 10.63
C LYS A 427 19.77 8.54 10.90
N ASN A 428 18.55 8.05 11.07
CA ASN A 428 18.26 6.67 11.41
C ASN A 428 17.00 6.10 10.70
N ASP A 429 16.41 6.89 9.77
CA ASP A 429 15.24 6.50 8.97
C ASP A 429 15.31 7.18 7.59
N PHE A 430 15.07 6.42 6.52
CA PHE A 430 15.00 6.98 5.17
C PHE A 430 13.80 7.92 4.97
N PHE A 431 12.75 7.77 5.77
CA PHE A 431 11.55 8.60 5.70
C PHE A 431 11.58 9.82 6.64
N GLU A 432 12.71 10.13 7.25
CA GLU A 432 12.82 11.38 8.00
C GLU A 432 12.39 12.57 7.13
N ASN A 433 11.51 13.44 7.64
CA ASN A 433 10.86 14.55 6.92
C ASN A 433 9.91 14.15 5.75
N LEU A 434 9.53 12.89 5.64
CA LEU A 434 8.59 12.39 4.64
C LEU A 434 7.44 11.64 5.30
N LEU A 435 6.27 11.72 4.67
CA LEU A 435 5.15 10.82 4.94
C LEU A 435 5.03 9.85 3.77
N THR A 436 4.73 8.58 4.06
CA THR A 436 4.38 7.62 3.01
C THR A 436 3.12 8.05 2.26
N TYR A 437 2.88 7.52 1.07
CA TYR A 437 1.67 7.85 0.30
C TYR A 437 0.38 7.57 1.07
N ASP A 438 0.33 6.49 1.84
CA ASP A 438 -0.83 6.18 2.68
C ASP A 438 -1.00 7.17 3.83
N GLN A 439 0.10 7.60 4.47
CA GLN A 439 0.07 8.63 5.50
C GLN A 439 -0.34 10.00 4.93
N GLN A 440 0.10 10.35 3.73
CA GLN A 440 -0.33 11.56 3.03
C GLN A 440 -1.84 11.52 2.75
N ALA A 441 -2.35 10.42 2.19
CA ALA A 441 -3.77 10.24 1.92
C ALA A 441 -4.61 10.29 3.20
N GLN A 442 -4.13 9.70 4.30
CA GLN A 442 -4.80 9.77 5.60
C GLN A 442 -4.82 11.21 6.13
N ALA A 443 -3.69 11.92 6.09
CA ALA A 443 -3.62 13.32 6.54
C ALA A 443 -4.55 14.24 5.73
N GLU A 444 -4.64 14.05 4.42
CA GLU A 444 -5.58 14.78 3.57
C GLU A 444 -7.04 14.48 3.91
N ALA A 445 -7.37 13.22 4.16
CA ALA A 445 -8.71 12.82 4.55
C ALA A 445 -9.10 13.41 5.92
N GLU A 446 -8.19 13.40 6.89
CA GLU A 446 -8.39 14.01 8.21
C GLU A 446 -8.55 15.54 8.12
N ALA A 447 -7.72 16.20 7.32
CA ALA A 447 -7.83 17.64 7.08
C ALA A 447 -9.17 18.01 6.42
N LYS A 448 -9.61 17.24 5.45
CA LYS A 448 -10.91 17.43 4.79
C LYS A 448 -12.07 17.22 5.76
N ALA A 449 -12.04 16.17 6.58
CA ALA A 449 -13.06 15.90 7.59
C ALA A 449 -13.12 17.01 8.65
N ALA A 450 -11.96 17.53 9.08
CA ALA A 450 -11.90 18.64 10.02
C ALA A 450 -12.50 19.94 9.43
N GLU A 451 -12.23 20.22 8.16
CA GLU A 451 -12.80 21.39 7.47
C GLU A 451 -14.33 21.24 7.29
N GLU A 452 -14.82 20.07 6.91
CA GLU A 452 -16.26 19.79 6.82
C GLU A 452 -16.95 19.95 8.18
N ALA A 453 -16.33 19.47 9.27
CA ALA A 453 -16.84 19.63 10.63
C ALA A 453 -16.88 21.10 11.06
N ARG A 454 -15.83 21.89 10.72
CA ARG A 454 -15.77 23.33 10.99
C ARG A 454 -16.91 24.08 10.27
N LEU A 455 -17.13 23.79 8.98
CA LEU A 455 -18.20 24.41 8.18
C LEU A 455 -19.59 24.04 8.70
N ALA A 456 -19.79 22.78 9.12
CA ALA A 456 -21.03 22.32 9.71
C ALA A 456 -21.34 23.02 11.04
N GLU A 457 -20.31 23.24 11.88
CA GLU A 457 -20.46 23.96 13.14
C GLU A 457 -20.77 25.46 12.93
N GLU A 458 -20.10 26.09 11.96
CA GLU A 458 -20.40 27.48 11.58
C GLU A 458 -21.83 27.63 11.05
N ALA A 459 -22.31 26.69 10.23
CA ALA A 459 -23.69 26.66 9.74
C ALA A 459 -24.69 26.51 10.88
N ARG A 460 -24.41 25.60 11.85
CA ARG A 460 -25.25 25.41 13.03
C ARG A 460 -25.32 26.68 13.89
N GLN A 461 -24.20 27.35 14.13
CA GLN A 461 -24.12 28.59 14.88
C GLN A 461 -24.92 29.71 14.19
N ALA A 462 -24.79 29.81 12.85
CA ALA A 462 -25.55 30.78 12.06
C ALA A 462 -27.08 30.52 12.13
N GLU A 463 -27.50 29.25 12.10
CA GLU A 463 -28.89 28.86 12.22
C GLU A 463 -29.43 29.17 13.63
N GLU A 464 -28.67 28.87 14.69
CA GLU A 464 -29.01 29.21 16.07
C GLU A 464 -29.14 30.74 16.28
N GLU A 465 -28.23 31.53 15.69
CA GLU A 465 -28.30 32.98 15.76
C GLU A 465 -29.51 33.53 15.00
N ALA A 466 -29.77 33.02 13.78
CA ALA A 466 -30.94 33.38 13.02
C ALA A 466 -32.26 33.04 13.76
N ALA A 467 -32.33 31.87 14.40
CA ALA A 467 -33.47 31.47 15.22
C ALA A 467 -33.68 32.40 16.45
N ARG A 468 -32.58 32.81 17.10
CA ARG A 468 -32.63 33.76 18.22
C ARG A 468 -33.15 35.14 17.76
N GLN A 469 -32.62 35.65 16.64
CA GLN A 469 -33.07 36.92 16.06
C GLN A 469 -34.56 36.89 15.67
N ALA A 470 -35.02 35.77 15.08
CA ALA A 470 -36.42 35.56 14.74
C ALA A 470 -37.32 35.54 15.98
N GLU A 471 -36.89 34.89 17.06
CA GLU A 471 -37.64 34.87 18.34
C GLU A 471 -37.67 36.25 19.00
N GLU A 472 -36.56 37.02 18.97
CA GLU A 472 -36.52 38.41 19.47
C GLU A 472 -37.48 39.31 18.66
N ALA A 473 -37.50 39.19 17.33
CA ALA A 473 -38.41 39.92 16.45
C ALA A 473 -39.86 39.56 16.72
N ARG A 474 -40.17 38.28 16.96
CA ARG A 474 -41.52 37.84 17.33
C ARG A 474 -41.97 38.44 18.67
N ARG A 475 -41.11 38.43 19.70
CA ARG A 475 -41.40 39.03 21.02
C ARG A 475 -41.58 40.55 20.91
N ALA A 476 -40.80 41.22 20.10
CA ALA A 476 -40.97 42.67 19.85
C ALA A 476 -42.30 42.99 19.17
N SER A 477 -42.72 42.14 18.20
CA SER A 477 -44.06 42.28 17.55
C SER A 477 -45.21 42.05 18.52
N GLU A 478 -45.14 41.02 19.35
CA GLU A 478 -46.17 40.73 20.39
C GLU A 478 -46.25 41.82 21.44
N ALA A 479 -45.11 42.44 21.83
CA ALA A 479 -45.09 43.58 22.74
C ALA A 479 -45.71 44.83 22.12
N ALA A 480 -45.46 45.10 20.84
CA ALA A 480 -46.05 46.22 20.10
C ALA A 480 -47.57 46.05 19.94
N GLU A 481 -48.05 44.85 19.63
CA GLU A 481 -49.50 44.55 19.58
C GLU A 481 -50.17 44.69 20.96
N SER A 482 -49.52 44.28 22.05
CA SER A 482 -50.00 44.45 23.42
C SER A 482 -50.07 45.94 23.82
N GLN A 483 -49.12 46.79 23.43
CA GLN A 483 -49.16 48.22 23.64
C GLN A 483 -50.30 48.88 22.84
N ALA A 484 -50.46 48.53 21.58
CA ALA A 484 -51.53 49.02 20.73
C ALA A 484 -52.92 48.66 21.28
N ALA A 485 -53.09 47.44 21.86
CA ALA A 485 -54.30 47.02 22.50
C ALA A 485 -54.57 47.77 23.82
N ALA A 486 -53.55 48.16 24.57
CA ALA A 486 -53.65 48.97 25.78
C ALA A 486 -54.02 50.45 25.50
N GLU A 487 -53.56 51.01 24.40
CA GLU A 487 -53.95 52.40 23.98
C GLU A 487 -55.39 52.48 23.47
N THR A 488 -55.98 51.36 22.99
CA THR A 488 -57.36 51.35 22.50
C THR A 488 -58.42 51.30 23.64
N THR A 489 -58.01 51.20 24.91
CA THR A 489 -58.90 51.17 26.10
C THR A 489 -59.01 52.51 26.85
N GLN A 490 -58.50 53.64 26.33
CA GLN A 490 -58.77 54.93 26.88
C GLN A 490 -60.05 55.56 26.23
N PRO A 491 -60.96 56.21 27.00
CA PRO A 491 -62.21 56.78 26.44
C PRO A 491 -61.91 58.04 25.60
N ALA A 492 -62.56 58.11 24.44
CA ALA A 492 -62.41 59.10 23.40
C ALA A 492 -62.56 60.55 23.84
N PRO A 493 -61.70 61.49 23.40
CA PRO A 493 -62.06 62.86 23.17
C PRO A 493 -62.48 63.08 21.72
N GLN A 494 -63.39 64.02 21.53
CA GLN A 494 -64.14 64.42 20.33
C GLN A 494 -63.31 64.66 19.08
N ALA A 495 -63.92 64.44 17.93
CA ALA A 495 -63.52 64.55 16.58
C ALA A 495 -62.75 65.88 16.21
N GLN A 496 -61.67 65.74 15.47
CA GLN A 496 -61.21 66.72 14.47
C GLN A 496 -60.62 65.98 13.25
N GLU A 497 -60.87 66.60 12.10
CA GLU A 497 -60.80 66.07 10.74
C GLU A 497 -59.43 65.42 10.31
N ALA A 498 -59.55 64.50 9.40
CA ALA A 498 -58.45 63.77 8.75
C ALA A 498 -57.55 64.61 7.83
N PRO A 499 -56.32 64.24 7.68
CA PRO A 499 -55.69 64.30 6.36
C PRO A 499 -55.02 63.00 5.91
N GLY A 500 -55.27 62.66 4.69
CA GLY A 500 -54.27 62.25 3.71
C GLY A 500 -53.75 60.79 3.71
N ARG A 501 -54.21 60.05 2.71
CA ARG A 501 -53.79 58.70 2.26
C ARG A 501 -52.34 58.56 1.82
N GLY A 502 -51.34 59.20 2.45
CA GLY A 502 -49.94 59.19 2.00
C GLY A 502 -49.00 58.19 2.73
N ALA A 503 -49.34 57.78 3.96
CA ALA A 503 -48.39 57.08 4.83
C ALA A 503 -48.32 55.55 4.68
N LEU A 504 -49.36 54.94 4.09
CA LEU A 504 -49.42 53.45 3.98
C LEU A 504 -48.58 52.91 2.82
N PHE A 505 -48.24 53.74 1.80
CA PHE A 505 -47.43 53.32 0.67
C PHE A 505 -45.91 53.34 0.93
N ALA A 506 -45.44 54.11 1.89
CA ALA A 506 -44.01 54.24 2.21
C ALA A 506 -43.49 53.00 2.98
N ILE A 507 -44.29 52.37 3.80
CA ILE A 507 -43.88 51.19 4.60
C ILE A 507 -43.83 49.92 3.74
N LEU A 508 -44.73 49.75 2.77
CA LEU A 508 -44.73 48.61 1.84
C LEU A 508 -43.56 48.68 0.84
N ALA A 509 -43.11 49.90 0.44
CA ALA A 509 -41.97 50.06 -0.43
C ALA A 509 -40.62 49.77 0.24
N ALA A 510 -40.46 50.04 1.53
CA ALA A 510 -39.24 49.73 2.30
C ALA A 510 -39.10 48.23 2.56
N ALA A 511 -40.18 47.50 2.78
CA ALA A 511 -40.15 46.04 2.99
C ALA A 511 -39.80 45.28 1.70
N LEU A 512 -40.24 45.76 0.52
CA LEU A 512 -39.90 45.13 -0.77
C LEU A 512 -38.44 45.39 -1.22
N LEU A 513 -37.82 46.50 -0.80
CA LEU A 513 -36.41 46.77 -1.10
C LEU A 513 -35.44 45.97 -0.23
N LEU A 514 -35.82 45.59 0.99
CA LEU A 514 -34.99 44.76 1.87
C LEU A 514 -34.97 43.28 1.44
N THR A 515 -36.10 42.79 0.92
CA THR A 515 -36.17 41.39 0.41
C THR A 515 -35.42 41.23 -0.94
N ALA A 516 -35.42 42.25 -1.79
CA ALA A 516 -34.68 42.22 -3.05
C ALA A 516 -33.15 42.33 -2.84
N GLY A 517 -32.69 43.04 -1.83
CA GLY A 517 -31.28 43.18 -1.45
C GLY A 517 -30.70 41.86 -0.90
N ALA A 518 -31.46 41.12 -0.11
CA ALA A 518 -31.03 39.84 0.42
C ALA A 518 -30.92 38.73 -0.68
N ALA A 519 -31.86 38.74 -1.63
CA ALA A 519 -31.85 37.80 -2.77
C ALA A 519 -30.68 38.10 -3.74
N TRP A 520 -30.32 39.37 -3.93
CA TRP A 520 -29.19 39.76 -4.79
C TRP A 520 -27.83 39.37 -4.16
N MET A 521 -27.66 39.48 -2.83
CA MET A 521 -26.42 39.05 -2.16
C MET A 521 -26.23 37.53 -2.15
N LEU A 522 -27.31 36.73 -2.13
CA LEU A 522 -27.23 35.28 -2.20
C LEU A 522 -26.90 34.76 -3.61
N LEU A 523 -27.26 35.51 -4.66
CA LEU A 523 -26.97 35.15 -6.06
C LEU A 523 -25.55 35.56 -6.52
N HIS A 524 -24.87 36.50 -5.85
CA HIS A 524 -23.53 36.95 -6.23
C HIS A 524 -22.38 36.35 -5.39
N LYS A 525 -22.67 35.48 -4.41
CA LYS A 525 -21.65 34.69 -3.69
C LYS A 525 -21.35 33.31 -4.35
N ARG A 526 -21.87 33.08 -5.56
CA ARG A 526 -21.54 31.87 -6.36
C ARG A 526 -20.98 32.30 -7.73
N LYS A 527 -19.85 32.97 -7.72
CA LYS A 527 -18.88 32.99 -8.84
C LYS A 527 -17.48 32.99 -8.30
#